data_e656871540e3440e0688b84a4b1382c9
#
_entry.id   e656871540e3440e0688b84a4b1382c9
#
_cell.length_a   1.000
_cell.length_b   1.000
_cell.length_c   1.000
_cell.angle_alpha   90.00
_cell.angle_beta   90.00
_cell.angle_gamma   90.00
#
_symmetry.space_group_name_H-M   'P 1'
#
loop_
_entity.id
_entity.type
_entity.pdbx_description
1 polymer ?
#
loop_
_entity_poly.entity_id
_entity_poly.type
_entity_poly.pdbx_seq_one_letter_code
_entity_poly.pdbx_strand_id
1 'polypeptide(L)'
;LPQETNRQGLMRWYLHPAIKDTVLSPMIFFEQEIPPGSRTGRVKFQGGQVMMIIEGEGYTILDGVRHPWKEGDVVNLPLRPDGIIVQHFNTSKDKPAKFVAAEPNWFECVTVDRGSGFEQIEDAPEYKKK
;
A
#
# COMPACT_ATOMS: atom_id res chain seq x y z
N LEU A 1 -2.85 1.81 -17.64
CA LEU A 1 -3.33 2.60 -16.51
C LEU A 1 -2.30 3.68 -16.17
N PRO A 2 -2.73 4.92 -16.04
CA PRO A 2 -1.79 5.99 -15.69
C PRO A 2 -1.25 5.79 -14.28
N GLN A 3 0.04 6.06 -14.14
CA GLN A 3 0.69 6.07 -12.84
C GLN A 3 0.47 7.43 -12.19
N GLU A 4 0.12 7.42 -10.93
CA GLU A 4 0.02 8.66 -10.15
C GLU A 4 1.01 8.65 -8.99
N THR A 5 1.41 9.83 -8.57
CA THR A 5 2.25 10.01 -7.39
C THR A 5 1.38 10.57 -6.27
N ASN A 6 1.25 9.83 -5.19
CA ASN A 6 0.52 10.26 -4.02
C ASN A 6 1.38 10.12 -2.76
N ARG A 7 0.81 10.41 -1.59
CA ARG A 7 1.55 10.39 -0.32
C ARG A 7 2.16 9.04 0.00
N GLN A 8 1.63 7.95 -0.55
CA GLN A 8 2.15 6.60 -0.37
C GLN A 8 3.24 6.24 -1.40
N GLY A 9 3.28 6.93 -2.52
CA GLY A 9 4.29 6.72 -3.57
C GLY A 9 3.69 6.65 -4.97
N LEU A 10 4.36 5.90 -5.84
CA LEU A 10 3.96 5.73 -7.22
C LEU A 10 2.96 4.58 -7.35
N MET A 11 1.74 4.87 -7.74
CA MET A 11 0.65 3.90 -7.75
C MET A 11 -0.11 3.89 -9.07
N ARG A 12 -0.66 2.72 -9.40
CA ARG A 12 -1.61 2.54 -10.49
C ARG A 12 -2.86 1.85 -9.93
N TRP A 13 -4.00 2.45 -10.17
CA TRP A 13 -5.25 1.95 -9.63
C TRP A 13 -5.98 1.08 -10.66
N TYR A 14 -6.28 -0.14 -10.29
CA TYR A 14 -7.18 -1.03 -11.05
C TYR A 14 -8.62 -0.84 -10.59
N LEU A 15 -8.81 -0.71 -9.27
CA LEU A 15 -10.09 -0.37 -8.64
C LEU A 15 -9.82 0.77 -7.67
N HIS A 16 -10.16 1.99 -8.08
CA HIS A 16 -9.94 3.17 -7.28
C HIS A 16 -11.04 3.33 -6.22
N PRO A 17 -10.73 3.81 -5.00
CA PRO A 17 -11.72 3.99 -3.95
C PRO A 17 -12.88 4.91 -4.34
N ALA A 18 -12.68 5.81 -5.30
CA ALA A 18 -13.71 6.72 -5.77
C ALA A 18 -14.67 6.10 -6.79
N ILE A 19 -14.41 4.90 -7.28
CA ILE A 19 -15.28 4.21 -8.24
C ILE A 19 -16.41 3.56 -7.47
N LYS A 20 -17.61 4.11 -7.60
CA LYS A 20 -18.78 3.68 -6.83
C LYS A 20 -19.71 2.72 -7.57
N ASP A 21 -19.57 2.64 -8.90
CA ASP A 21 -20.53 1.92 -9.75
C ASP A 21 -20.08 0.52 -10.14
N THR A 22 -19.11 -0.06 -9.44
CA THR A 22 -18.65 -1.41 -9.73
C THR A 22 -19.15 -2.39 -8.67
N VAL A 23 -19.33 -3.65 -9.08
CA VAL A 23 -19.72 -4.74 -8.18
C VAL A 23 -18.67 -4.95 -7.09
N LEU A 24 -17.43 -4.51 -7.33
CA LEU A 24 -16.30 -4.66 -6.42
C LEU A 24 -15.96 -3.37 -5.67
N SER A 25 -16.91 -2.44 -5.58
CA SER A 25 -16.70 -1.18 -4.86
C SER A 25 -16.19 -1.32 -3.42
N PRO A 26 -16.47 -2.43 -2.67
CA PRO A 26 -15.90 -2.63 -1.34
C PRO A 26 -14.40 -2.94 -1.35
N MET A 27 -13.79 -3.14 -2.51
CA MET A 27 -12.37 -3.48 -2.61
C MET A 27 -11.58 -2.43 -3.35
N ILE A 28 -10.35 -2.25 -2.91
CA ILE A 28 -9.35 -1.45 -3.60
C ILE A 28 -8.32 -2.41 -4.17
N PHE A 29 -7.96 -2.23 -5.44
CA PHE A 29 -6.94 -3.03 -6.11
C PHE A 29 -5.98 -2.11 -6.86
N PHE A 30 -4.68 -2.21 -6.58
CA PHE A 30 -3.69 -1.30 -7.15
C PHE A 30 -2.32 -1.96 -7.32
N GLU A 31 -1.51 -1.36 -8.17
CA GLU A 31 -0.09 -1.66 -8.31
C GLU A 31 0.71 -0.50 -7.72
N GLN A 32 1.75 -0.81 -6.99
CA GLN A 32 2.67 0.19 -6.46
C GLN A 32 4.09 -0.10 -6.92
N GLU A 33 4.80 0.96 -7.28
CA GLU A 33 6.21 0.92 -7.64
C GLU A 33 7.02 1.69 -6.61
N ILE A 34 8.13 1.09 -6.18
CA ILE A 34 9.08 1.75 -5.30
C ILE A 34 10.38 1.90 -6.09
N PRO A 35 10.80 3.13 -6.41
CA PRO A 35 12.05 3.35 -7.14
C PRO A 35 13.27 2.76 -6.41
N PRO A 36 14.38 2.53 -7.13
CA PRO A 36 15.60 1.98 -6.52
C PRO A 36 16.04 2.78 -5.30
N GLY A 37 16.32 2.08 -4.20
CA GLY A 37 16.78 2.69 -2.95
C GLY A 37 15.74 3.52 -2.20
N SER A 38 14.50 3.51 -2.65
CA SER A 38 13.43 4.34 -2.06
C SER A 38 12.50 3.54 -1.14
N ARG A 39 11.48 4.20 -0.66
CA ARG A 39 10.48 3.65 0.25
C ARG A 39 9.11 4.28 -0.01
N THR A 40 8.08 3.60 0.48
CA THR A 40 6.73 4.17 0.49
C THR A 40 6.54 5.15 1.65
N GLY A 41 5.42 5.83 1.66
CA GLY A 41 4.98 6.53 2.85
C GLY A 41 4.70 5.53 3.98
N ARG A 42 4.83 5.99 5.21
CA ARG A 42 4.45 5.20 6.39
C ARG A 42 3.00 5.49 6.74
N VAL A 43 2.21 4.45 6.86
CA VAL A 43 0.77 4.58 7.00
C VAL A 43 0.25 3.69 8.12
N LYS A 44 -0.77 4.20 8.80
CA LYS A 44 -1.55 3.43 9.78
C LYS A 44 -2.93 3.16 9.20
N PHE A 45 -3.36 1.91 9.18
CA PHE A 45 -4.69 1.51 8.73
C PHE A 45 -5.08 0.17 9.36
N GLN A 46 -6.31 -0.27 9.11
CA GLN A 46 -6.83 -1.48 9.77
C GLN A 46 -6.11 -2.76 9.33
N GLY A 47 -5.47 -2.76 8.20
CA GLY A 47 -4.85 -3.96 7.64
C GLY A 47 -5.78 -4.72 6.71
N GLY A 48 -5.59 -6.04 6.63
CA GLY A 48 -6.37 -6.88 5.71
C GLY A 48 -5.91 -6.78 4.27
N GLN A 49 -4.72 -6.24 4.03
CA GLN A 49 -4.16 -6.11 2.69
C GLN A 49 -3.37 -7.37 2.33
N VAL A 50 -3.55 -7.83 1.11
CA VAL A 50 -2.73 -8.90 0.51
C VAL A 50 -1.93 -8.26 -0.62
N MET A 51 -0.61 -8.45 -0.61
CA MET A 51 0.24 -7.94 -1.67
C MET A 51 1.09 -9.06 -2.26
N MET A 52 1.25 -9.03 -3.60
CA MET A 52 2.11 -9.97 -4.32
C MET A 52 3.25 -9.20 -4.97
N ILE A 53 4.46 -9.62 -4.70
CA ILE A 53 5.66 -8.98 -5.24
C ILE A 53 5.87 -9.48 -6.68
N ILE A 54 5.71 -8.60 -7.65
CA ILE A 54 5.85 -8.95 -9.07
C ILE A 54 7.24 -8.64 -9.63
N GLU A 55 8.00 -7.76 -8.97
CA GLU A 55 9.34 -7.40 -9.41
C GLU A 55 10.15 -6.87 -8.23
N GLY A 56 11.42 -7.26 -8.16
CA GLY A 56 12.37 -6.71 -7.21
C GLY A 56 12.40 -7.40 -5.86
N GLU A 57 13.05 -6.74 -4.91
CA GLU A 57 13.22 -7.23 -3.55
C GLU A 57 13.23 -6.07 -2.55
N GLY A 58 12.86 -6.36 -1.33
CA GLY A 58 12.82 -5.34 -0.30
C GLY A 58 12.36 -5.90 1.02
N TYR A 59 11.81 -5.05 1.85
CA TYR A 59 11.22 -5.45 3.12
C TYR A 59 10.08 -4.51 3.51
N THR A 60 9.22 -5.01 4.37
CA THR A 60 8.15 -4.25 4.99
C THR A 60 8.43 -4.16 6.48
N ILE A 61 8.29 -2.97 7.03
CA ILE A 61 8.26 -2.80 8.48
C ILE A 61 6.81 -2.75 8.89
N LEU A 62 6.40 -3.75 9.67
CA LEU A 62 5.05 -3.90 10.20
C LEU A 62 5.12 -3.75 11.72
N ASP A 63 4.54 -2.70 12.26
CA ASP A 63 4.56 -2.39 13.69
C ASP A 63 5.97 -2.50 14.29
N GLY A 64 6.96 -1.98 13.56
CA GLY A 64 8.36 -1.98 13.99
C GLY A 64 9.15 -3.24 13.69
N VAL A 65 8.53 -4.27 13.12
CA VAL A 65 9.19 -5.54 12.79
C VAL A 65 9.44 -5.64 11.30
N ARG A 66 10.67 -6.00 10.94
CA ARG A 66 11.12 -6.11 9.55
C ARG A 66 10.77 -7.47 8.96
N HIS A 67 10.12 -7.46 7.80
CA HIS A 67 9.76 -8.66 7.05
C HIS A 67 10.29 -8.56 5.61
N PRO A 68 11.39 -9.26 5.27
CA PRO A 68 11.94 -9.21 3.91
C PRO A 68 11.07 -9.98 2.92
N TRP A 69 11.07 -9.53 1.67
CA TRP A 69 10.36 -10.19 0.59
C TRP A 69 11.12 -10.04 -0.74
N LYS A 70 10.76 -10.88 -1.69
CA LYS A 70 11.35 -10.90 -3.04
C LYS A 70 10.27 -11.24 -4.06
N GLU A 71 10.63 -11.13 -5.33
CA GLU A 71 9.75 -11.48 -6.45
C GLU A 71 9.09 -12.85 -6.25
N GLY A 72 7.78 -12.90 -6.44
CA GLY A 72 6.99 -14.12 -6.27
C GLY A 72 6.41 -14.30 -4.87
N ASP A 73 6.88 -13.56 -3.87
CA ASP A 73 6.35 -13.67 -2.52
C ASP A 73 4.98 -13.01 -2.40
N VAL A 74 4.16 -13.58 -1.52
CA VAL A 74 2.88 -13.01 -1.11
C VAL A 74 2.98 -12.56 0.34
N VAL A 75 2.61 -11.31 0.59
CA VAL A 75 2.65 -10.72 1.92
C VAL A 75 1.24 -10.44 2.38
N ASN A 76 0.86 -10.99 3.53
CA ASN A 76 -0.43 -10.74 4.14
C ASN A 76 -0.25 -9.77 5.30
N LEU A 77 -0.89 -8.61 5.23
CA LEU A 77 -0.92 -7.65 6.33
C LEU A 77 -2.14 -7.94 7.20
N PRO A 78 -1.94 -8.22 8.50
CA PRO A 78 -3.04 -8.68 9.34
C PRO A 78 -4.09 -7.59 9.56
N LEU A 79 -5.32 -8.02 9.78
CA LEU A 79 -6.41 -7.15 10.18
C LEU A 79 -6.39 -7.02 11.70
N ARG A 80 -6.26 -5.79 12.22
CA ARG A 80 -6.24 -5.53 13.66
C ARG A 80 -7.16 -4.38 14.03
N PRO A 81 -7.93 -4.51 15.13
CA PRO A 81 -8.86 -3.45 15.54
C PRO A 81 -8.20 -2.10 15.79
N ASP A 82 -7.00 -2.11 16.36
CA ASP A 82 -6.26 -0.88 16.66
C ASP A 82 -5.41 -0.40 15.48
N GLY A 83 -5.48 -1.10 14.35
CA GLY A 83 -4.72 -0.79 13.16
C GLY A 83 -3.31 -1.34 13.18
N ILE A 84 -2.65 -1.21 12.03
CA ILE A 84 -1.25 -1.57 11.84
C ILE A 84 -0.51 -0.38 11.24
N ILE A 85 0.77 -0.28 11.53
CA ILE A 85 1.64 0.74 10.94
C ILE A 85 2.61 0.04 10.01
N VAL A 86 2.58 0.42 8.72
CA VAL A 86 3.39 -0.23 7.68
C VAL A 86 4.15 0.77 6.83
N GLN A 87 5.31 0.32 6.37
CA GLN A 87 6.11 1.02 5.38
C GLN A 87 6.91 -0.01 4.59
N HIS A 88 6.98 0.17 3.28
CA HIS A 88 7.70 -0.74 2.38
C HIS A 88 8.97 -0.09 1.86
N PHE A 89 10.04 -0.86 1.76
CA PHE A 89 11.36 -0.39 1.35
C PHE A 89 11.90 -1.26 0.20
N ASN A 90 12.50 -0.60 -0.79
CA ASN A 90 13.22 -1.27 -1.85
C ASN A 90 14.71 -1.33 -1.47
N THR A 91 15.26 -2.55 -1.36
CA THR A 91 16.67 -2.73 -0.99
C THR A 91 17.63 -2.68 -2.18
N SER A 92 17.11 -2.77 -3.41
CA SER A 92 17.95 -2.67 -4.59
C SER A 92 18.29 -1.21 -4.89
N LYS A 93 19.53 -0.97 -5.26
CA LYS A 93 20.00 0.36 -5.69
C LYS A 93 19.80 0.58 -7.19
N ASP A 94 19.53 -0.49 -7.93
CA ASP A 94 19.53 -0.46 -9.40
C ASP A 94 18.16 -0.74 -10.00
N LYS A 95 17.29 -1.46 -9.31
CA LYS A 95 16.02 -1.95 -9.85
C LYS A 95 14.84 -1.46 -9.02
N PRO A 96 13.71 -1.15 -9.68
CA PRO A 96 12.48 -0.85 -8.96
C PRO A 96 11.93 -2.12 -8.28
N ALA A 97 11.13 -1.93 -7.25
CA ALA A 97 10.30 -2.98 -6.68
C ALA A 97 8.85 -2.66 -7.04
N LYS A 98 8.10 -3.70 -7.43
CA LYS A 98 6.69 -3.56 -7.79
C LYS A 98 5.88 -4.64 -7.12
N PHE A 99 4.72 -4.26 -6.62
CA PHE A 99 3.76 -5.21 -6.08
C PHE A 99 2.36 -4.81 -6.46
N VAL A 100 1.48 -5.80 -6.54
CA VAL A 100 0.03 -5.59 -6.65
C VAL A 100 -0.59 -5.88 -5.31
N ALA A 101 -1.58 -5.11 -4.93
CA ALA A 101 -2.22 -5.25 -3.64
C ALA A 101 -3.73 -5.15 -3.77
N ALA A 102 -4.41 -5.88 -2.90
CA ALA A 102 -5.86 -5.83 -2.75
C ALA A 102 -6.18 -5.63 -1.27
N GLU A 103 -7.10 -4.74 -0.99
CA GLU A 103 -7.55 -4.47 0.37
C GLU A 103 -9.01 -4.06 0.39
N PRO A 104 -9.72 -4.24 1.51
CA PRO A 104 -11.06 -3.71 1.64
C PRO A 104 -11.06 -2.19 1.52
N ASN A 105 -12.08 -1.64 0.87
CA ASN A 105 -12.31 -0.21 0.84
C ASN A 105 -13.03 0.16 2.13
N TRP A 106 -12.28 0.56 3.14
CA TRP A 106 -12.82 0.84 4.47
C TRP A 106 -13.86 1.95 4.50
N PHE A 107 -13.80 2.88 3.54
CA PHE A 107 -14.81 3.92 3.43
C PHE A 107 -16.17 3.40 2.95
N GLU A 108 -16.18 2.28 2.22
CA GLU A 108 -17.39 1.65 1.71
C GLU A 108 -17.87 0.48 2.54
N CYS A 109 -16.93 -0.26 3.15
CA CYS A 109 -17.25 -1.45 3.95
C CYS A 109 -17.65 -1.15 5.37
N VAL A 110 -17.12 -0.07 5.94
CA VAL A 110 -17.35 0.29 7.34
C VAL A 110 -18.20 1.54 7.36
N THR A 111 -19.48 1.39 7.67
CA THR A 111 -20.40 2.52 7.83
C THR A 111 -20.13 3.32 9.09
N VAL A 112 -19.09 2.97 9.80
CA VAL A 112 -18.69 3.62 11.04
C VAL A 112 -17.75 4.77 10.71
N ASP A 113 -17.74 5.70 11.59
CA ASP A 113 -16.95 6.90 11.62
C ASP A 113 -15.69 6.84 10.75
N ARG A 114 -15.54 7.83 9.92
CA ARG A 114 -14.44 7.97 8.95
C ARG A 114 -13.03 7.84 9.55
N GLY A 115 -12.90 7.90 10.85
CA GLY A 115 -11.62 7.73 11.54
C GLY A 115 -11.07 6.32 11.51
N SER A 116 -11.85 5.33 11.08
CA SER A 116 -11.41 3.93 11.06
C SER A 116 -10.54 3.59 9.86
N GLY A 117 -10.40 4.47 8.89
CA GLY A 117 -9.81 4.09 7.62
C GLY A 117 -8.30 4.13 7.60
N PHE A 118 -7.73 5.31 7.76
CA PHE A 118 -6.40 5.48 7.21
C PHE A 118 -5.74 6.75 7.77
N GLU A 119 -4.50 6.64 8.20
CA GLU A 119 -3.70 7.78 8.65
C GLU A 119 -2.31 7.73 8.01
N GLN A 120 -1.96 8.76 7.25
CA GLN A 120 -0.64 8.89 6.67
C GLN A 120 0.31 9.51 7.70
N ILE A 121 1.25 8.70 8.18
CA ILE A 121 2.22 9.14 9.21
C ILE A 121 3.42 9.82 8.57
N GLU A 122 3.89 9.30 7.44
CA GLU A 122 5.06 9.83 6.73
C GLU A 122 4.83 9.70 5.22
N ASP A 123 5.13 10.77 4.48
CA ASP A 123 4.98 10.78 3.03
C ASP A 123 6.13 10.05 2.35
N ALA A 124 5.85 9.44 1.19
CA ALA A 124 6.88 8.85 0.36
C ALA A 124 7.82 9.94 -0.20
N PRO A 125 9.11 9.60 -0.43
CA PRO A 125 10.08 10.57 -0.96
C PRO A 125 9.69 11.19 -2.30
N GLU A 126 8.96 10.44 -3.12
CA GLU A 126 8.52 10.89 -4.44
C GLU A 126 7.37 11.89 -4.37
N TYR A 127 6.66 11.95 -3.27
CA TYR A 127 5.55 12.89 -3.09
C TYR A 127 6.08 14.27 -2.73
N LYS A 128 5.71 15.26 -3.52
CA LYS A 128 6.06 16.65 -3.25
C LYS A 128 4.78 17.42 -2.97
N LYS A 129 4.73 18.06 -1.81
CA LYS A 129 3.63 18.95 -1.47
C LYS A 129 3.61 20.11 -2.45
N LYS A 130 2.43 20.35 -3.02
CA LYS A 130 2.21 21.52 -3.83
C LYS A 130 2.02 22.76 -2.95
#